data_4786e307547e09764c517540365f8c17
#
_entry.id   4786e307547e09764c517540365f8c17
#
_cell.length_a   1.000
_cell.length_b   1.000
_cell.length_c   1.000
_cell.angle_alpha   90.00
_cell.angle_beta   90.00
_cell.angle_gamma   90.00
#
_symmetry.space_group_name_H-M   'P 1'
#
loop_
_entity.id
_entity.type
_entity.pdbx_description
1 polymer ?
#
loop_
_entity_poly.entity_id
_entity_poly.type
_entity_poly.pdbx_seq_one_letter_code
_entity_poly.pdbx_strand_id
1 'polypeptide(L)'
;MSEGLMTEREWRRQYVRIARKRTDCWGAQCWKPKPRWRQNRRNWALLLLGAWAVALLLPVIAAPSVPREYSQLQQTEEALLAARPQSSAVSYVLPEGIACSRQIFSKEQLLRGKLLYLDENHVLPDGTPAPNTMSIARYGNGMVPVNDLTIKSGKETIRALARLFAALRGSGADGFKVSRGTMTPLEQREWRLNRFRVLAASHSLQEAAERVLQETDKPGQGELLQEYTVEISAPPDANRPLEETPRGRLLLQLAWRYGFVTVSTSRNGVRLRYVGEAHAAAMTCLGLNFAEYLAFLHQHRQVMIRPTGEVGYWIVCRPVQGNYVELSLPEGAAWEVSLDNLGYAAAACTLKVTSTPP
;
A
#
# COMPACT_ATOMS: atom_id res chain seq x y z
N MET A 1 32.17 -6.37 -10.23
CA MET A 1 32.05 -5.38 -11.34
C MET A 1 30.88 -4.48 -10.95
N SER A 2 31.20 -3.27 -10.47
CA SER A 2 30.21 -2.29 -10.04
C SER A 2 29.60 -1.64 -11.28
N GLU A 3 28.40 -2.05 -11.68
CA GLU A 3 27.61 -1.27 -12.60
C GLU A 3 27.16 -0.01 -11.86
N GLY A 4 27.82 1.11 -12.16
CA GLY A 4 27.58 2.40 -11.54
C GLY A 4 26.11 2.81 -11.74
N LEU A 5 25.46 3.14 -10.64
CA LEU A 5 24.15 3.76 -10.62
C LEU A 5 24.20 5.05 -11.43
N MET A 6 23.44 5.10 -12.51
CA MET A 6 23.38 6.21 -13.44
C MET A 6 22.87 7.46 -12.72
N THR A 7 23.57 8.56 -12.82
CA THR A 7 23.18 9.82 -12.18
C THR A 7 21.85 10.36 -12.74
N GLU A 8 21.12 11.14 -11.96
CA GLU A 8 19.83 11.74 -12.36
C GLU A 8 19.94 12.57 -13.65
N ARG A 9 21.10 13.24 -13.87
CA ARG A 9 21.38 14.00 -15.10
C ARG A 9 21.56 13.10 -16.32
N GLU A 10 22.17 11.95 -16.17
CA GLU A 10 22.33 10.95 -17.24
C GLU A 10 20.99 10.33 -17.59
N TRP A 11 20.18 10.08 -16.58
CA TRP A 11 18.82 9.56 -16.70
C TRP A 11 17.95 10.51 -17.52
N ARG A 12 17.90 11.82 -17.17
CA ARG A 12 17.18 12.85 -17.93
C ARG A 12 17.65 12.92 -19.40
N ARG A 13 18.96 12.84 -19.64
CA ARG A 13 19.52 12.84 -21.01
C ARG A 13 19.10 11.61 -21.83
N GLN A 14 19.02 10.46 -21.21
CA GLN A 14 18.61 9.22 -21.88
C GLN A 14 17.15 9.25 -22.29
N TYR A 15 16.26 9.78 -21.45
CA TYR A 15 14.84 9.94 -21.78
C TYR A 15 14.60 10.89 -22.93
N VAL A 16 15.21 12.05 -22.90
CA VAL A 16 15.11 13.04 -23.97
C VAL A 16 15.63 12.47 -25.30
N ARG A 17 16.69 11.66 -25.26
CA ARG A 17 17.26 11.03 -26.47
C ARG A 17 16.35 9.94 -27.06
N ILE A 18 15.69 9.14 -26.23
CA ILE A 18 14.72 8.13 -26.65
C ILE A 18 13.47 8.77 -27.24
N ALA A 19 12.97 9.83 -26.64
CA ALA A 19 11.81 10.58 -27.14
C ALA A 19 12.07 11.21 -28.51
N ARG A 20 13.23 11.86 -28.71
CA ARG A 20 13.62 12.46 -30.01
C ARG A 20 13.70 11.44 -31.15
N LYS A 21 14.26 10.25 -30.92
CA LYS A 21 14.33 9.20 -31.96
C LYS A 21 12.97 8.72 -32.47
N ARG A 22 11.89 8.91 -31.72
CA ARG A 22 10.55 8.45 -32.10
C ARG A 22 9.71 9.51 -32.83
N THR A 23 9.97 10.79 -32.60
CA THR A 23 9.31 11.88 -33.33
C THR A 23 9.74 11.90 -34.81
N ASP A 24 10.95 11.44 -35.13
CA ASP A 24 11.47 11.41 -36.50
C ASP A 24 10.91 10.24 -37.33
N CYS A 25 10.23 9.25 -36.72
CA CYS A 25 9.68 8.07 -37.39
C CYS A 25 8.17 8.15 -37.69
N TRP A 26 7.47 9.21 -37.28
CA TRP A 26 6.04 9.40 -37.58
C TRP A 26 5.86 10.53 -38.58
N GLY A 27 6.26 10.26 -39.84
CA GLY A 27 5.91 11.05 -40.99
C GLY A 27 4.39 11.14 -41.13
N ALA A 28 3.92 12.34 -41.22
CA ALA A 28 2.55 12.78 -41.33
C ALA A 28 1.68 11.96 -42.29
N GLN A 29 0.66 11.29 -41.77
CA GLN A 29 -0.59 11.10 -42.50
C GLN A 29 -1.70 11.81 -41.74
N CYS A 30 -1.90 13.06 -42.12
CA CYS A 30 -3.01 13.89 -41.67
C CYS A 30 -4.34 13.34 -42.21
N TRP A 31 -5.12 12.75 -41.34
CA TRP A 31 -6.55 12.54 -41.60
C TRP A 31 -7.27 13.87 -41.37
N LYS A 32 -7.73 14.52 -42.47
CA LYS A 32 -8.63 15.67 -42.42
C LYS A 32 -10.07 15.17 -42.40
N PRO A 33 -10.87 15.38 -41.37
CA PRO A 33 -12.30 15.12 -41.47
C PRO A 33 -12.99 16.20 -42.30
N LYS A 34 -13.75 15.80 -43.28
CA LYS A 34 -14.58 16.71 -44.10
C LYS A 34 -15.77 17.21 -43.25
N PRO A 35 -16.07 18.51 -43.24
CA PRO A 35 -17.25 19.01 -42.55
C PRO A 35 -18.49 18.84 -43.43
N ARG A 36 -19.43 18.02 -42.98
CA ARG A 36 -20.79 17.95 -43.53
C ARG A 36 -21.78 18.37 -42.46
N TRP A 37 -21.99 19.68 -42.30
CA TRP A 37 -23.10 20.23 -41.52
C TRP A 37 -23.57 21.53 -42.18
N ARG A 38 -24.44 21.43 -43.17
CA ARG A 38 -25.36 22.49 -43.56
C ARG A 38 -26.65 21.82 -44.04
N GLN A 39 -27.67 21.87 -43.17
CA GLN A 39 -29.10 21.92 -43.45
C GLN A 39 -29.88 21.32 -42.30
N ASN A 40 -30.45 22.16 -41.48
CA ASN A 40 -31.77 22.08 -40.86
C ASN A 40 -31.83 22.93 -39.58
N ARG A 41 -31.78 24.24 -39.78
CA ARG A 41 -31.99 25.19 -38.65
C ARG A 41 -33.45 25.39 -38.25
N ARG A 42 -34.44 24.85 -38.99
CA ARG A 42 -35.88 25.13 -38.75
C ARG A 42 -36.58 24.12 -37.83
N ASN A 43 -36.04 22.96 -37.57
CA ASN A 43 -36.70 21.96 -36.72
C ASN A 43 -36.18 21.89 -35.30
N TRP A 44 -35.13 22.63 -34.97
CA TRP A 44 -34.57 22.62 -33.59
C TRP A 44 -35.30 23.52 -32.62
N ALA A 45 -35.96 24.57 -33.12
CA ALA A 45 -36.72 25.48 -32.24
C ALA A 45 -37.99 24.84 -31.65
N LEU A 46 -38.64 23.93 -32.40
CA LEU A 46 -39.83 23.21 -31.89
C LEU A 46 -39.49 22.07 -30.92
N LEU A 47 -38.31 21.44 -31.05
CA LEU A 47 -37.84 20.40 -30.13
C LEU A 47 -37.37 20.98 -28.78
N LEU A 48 -36.82 22.20 -28.75
CA LEU A 48 -36.40 22.88 -27.54
C LEU A 48 -37.59 23.38 -26.73
N LEU A 49 -38.68 23.82 -27.34
CA LEU A 49 -39.91 24.22 -26.62
C LEU A 49 -40.65 23.02 -26.01
N GLY A 50 -40.62 21.86 -26.67
CA GLY A 50 -41.17 20.62 -26.12
C GLY A 50 -40.38 20.07 -24.93
N ALA A 51 -39.04 20.18 -24.94
CA ALA A 51 -38.20 19.75 -23.84
C ALA A 51 -38.35 20.61 -22.58
N TRP A 52 -38.63 21.92 -22.73
CA TRP A 52 -38.87 22.80 -21.59
C TRP A 52 -40.22 22.57 -20.91
N ALA A 53 -41.25 22.16 -21.65
CA ALA A 53 -42.57 21.84 -21.09
C ALA A 53 -42.56 20.53 -20.29
N VAL A 54 -41.73 19.56 -20.68
CA VAL A 54 -41.57 18.29 -19.95
C VAL A 54 -40.70 18.47 -18.68
N ALA A 55 -39.74 19.41 -18.69
CA ALA A 55 -38.88 19.69 -17.53
C ALA A 55 -39.62 20.42 -16.38
N LEU A 56 -40.78 21.12 -16.69
CA LEU A 56 -41.57 21.81 -15.67
C LEU A 56 -42.65 20.92 -15.03
N LEU A 57 -42.89 19.69 -15.52
CA LEU A 57 -43.90 18.76 -15.00
C LEU A 57 -43.35 17.59 -14.21
N LEU A 58 -42.05 17.59 -13.88
CA LEU A 58 -41.43 16.61 -12.98
C LEU A 58 -40.88 17.28 -11.70
N PRO A 59 -41.71 17.71 -10.80
CA PRO A 59 -41.31 17.90 -9.41
C PRO A 59 -41.48 16.55 -8.68
N VAL A 60 -40.51 16.15 -7.97
CA VAL A 60 -40.34 14.88 -7.23
C VAL A 60 -39.64 13.80 -8.05
N ILE A 61 -38.49 14.13 -8.55
CA ILE A 61 -37.47 13.08 -8.68
C ILE A 61 -37.07 12.76 -7.24
N ALA A 62 -37.48 11.58 -6.77
CA ALA A 62 -36.97 10.96 -5.55
C ALA A 62 -35.46 11.18 -5.50
N ALA A 63 -34.96 11.70 -4.39
CA ALA A 63 -33.55 11.74 -4.14
C ALA A 63 -32.98 10.38 -4.57
N PRO A 64 -31.88 10.31 -5.32
CA PRO A 64 -31.37 9.04 -5.80
C PRO A 64 -31.27 8.14 -4.59
N SER A 65 -32.07 7.08 -4.58
CA SER A 65 -32.03 6.09 -3.50
C SER A 65 -30.60 5.60 -3.46
N VAL A 66 -29.88 5.92 -2.39
CA VAL A 66 -28.51 5.43 -2.18
C VAL A 66 -28.59 3.91 -2.38
N PRO A 67 -27.81 3.33 -3.31
CA PRO A 67 -27.87 1.89 -3.56
C PRO A 67 -27.75 1.16 -2.22
N ARG A 68 -28.55 0.11 -2.00
CA ARG A 68 -28.53 -0.67 -0.73
C ARG A 68 -27.14 -1.10 -0.33
N GLU A 69 -26.27 -1.42 -1.32
CA GLU A 69 -24.86 -1.71 -1.11
C GLU A 69 -24.09 -0.56 -0.44
N TYR A 70 -24.42 0.69 -0.76
CA TYR A 70 -23.78 1.88 -0.20
C TYR A 70 -24.15 2.08 1.29
N SER A 71 -25.40 1.80 1.65
CA SER A 71 -25.84 1.89 3.04
C SER A 71 -25.25 0.77 3.90
N GLN A 72 -25.10 -0.44 3.36
CA GLN A 72 -24.44 -1.55 4.05
C GLN A 72 -22.95 -1.27 4.28
N LEU A 73 -22.25 -0.73 3.28
CA LEU A 73 -20.84 -0.34 3.41
C LEU A 73 -20.65 0.74 4.47
N GLN A 74 -21.52 1.75 4.50
CA GLN A 74 -21.47 2.79 5.53
C GLN A 74 -21.71 2.24 6.94
N GLN A 75 -22.72 1.39 7.13
CA GLN A 75 -22.97 0.75 8.43
C GLN A 75 -21.79 -0.12 8.89
N THR A 76 -21.18 -0.86 7.97
CA THR A 76 -19.99 -1.66 8.28
C THR A 76 -18.79 -0.77 8.62
N GLU A 77 -18.63 0.35 7.93
CA GLU A 77 -17.59 1.34 8.21
C GLU A 77 -17.76 1.94 9.61
N GLU A 78 -18.97 2.37 9.98
CA GLU A 78 -19.28 2.92 11.30
C GLU A 78 -19.02 1.90 12.41
N ALA A 79 -19.43 0.64 12.22
CA ALA A 79 -19.15 -0.44 13.16
C ALA A 79 -17.64 -0.70 13.35
N LEU A 80 -16.86 -0.64 12.26
CA LEU A 80 -15.40 -0.81 12.33
C LEU A 80 -14.71 0.39 12.98
N LEU A 81 -15.19 1.61 12.75
CA LEU A 81 -14.69 2.81 13.43
C LEU A 81 -14.94 2.75 14.94
N ALA A 82 -16.14 2.31 15.33
CA ALA A 82 -16.47 2.09 16.74
C ALA A 82 -15.59 1.00 17.41
N ALA A 83 -15.18 -0.01 16.63
CA ALA A 83 -14.28 -1.08 17.07
C ALA A 83 -12.78 -0.75 16.94
N ARG A 84 -12.43 0.52 16.61
CA ARG A 84 -11.01 0.93 16.53
C ARG A 84 -10.37 0.87 17.91
N PRO A 85 -9.12 0.31 18.01
CA PRO A 85 -8.43 0.23 19.29
C PRO A 85 -8.26 1.60 19.91
N GLN A 86 -8.55 1.70 21.22
CA GLN A 86 -8.38 2.94 21.98
C GLN A 86 -6.97 3.03 22.55
N SER A 87 -6.50 4.23 22.85
CA SER A 87 -5.18 4.47 23.46
C SER A 87 -5.00 3.80 24.84
N SER A 88 -6.09 3.49 25.52
CA SER A 88 -6.10 2.71 26.78
C SER A 88 -5.60 1.26 26.64
N ALA A 89 -5.49 0.76 25.40
CA ALA A 89 -4.96 -0.56 25.07
C ALA A 89 -3.42 -0.65 25.07
N VAL A 90 -2.71 0.42 25.42
CA VAL A 90 -1.25 0.52 25.39
C VAL A 90 -0.66 0.47 26.78
N SER A 91 0.35 -0.38 27.01
CA SER A 91 1.13 -0.48 28.24
C SER A 91 2.61 -0.66 27.89
N TYR A 92 3.48 -0.22 28.78
CA TYR A 92 4.94 -0.37 28.62
C TYR A 92 5.54 -1.45 29.52
N VAL A 93 4.69 -2.20 30.19
CA VAL A 93 5.09 -3.24 31.15
C VAL A 93 4.55 -4.58 30.66
N LEU A 94 5.42 -5.58 30.69
CA LEU A 94 5.03 -6.97 30.46
C LEU A 94 4.15 -7.45 31.63
N PRO A 95 3.07 -8.20 31.39
CA PRO A 95 2.26 -8.79 32.45
C PRO A 95 3.10 -9.64 33.40
N GLU A 96 2.76 -9.60 34.69
CA GLU A 96 3.42 -10.42 35.72
C GLU A 96 3.31 -11.91 35.40
N GLY A 97 4.31 -12.67 35.83
CA GLY A 97 4.35 -14.14 35.68
C GLY A 97 4.81 -14.64 34.30
N ILE A 98 5.16 -13.76 33.39
CA ILE A 98 5.72 -14.16 32.09
C ILE A 98 7.24 -14.26 32.19
N ALA A 99 7.77 -15.48 32.15
CA ALA A 99 9.19 -15.72 32.10
C ALA A 99 9.76 -15.30 30.74
N CYS A 100 10.94 -14.67 30.74
CA CYS A 100 11.65 -14.27 29.52
C CYS A 100 13.02 -14.94 29.46
N SER A 101 13.40 -15.36 28.27
CA SER A 101 14.74 -15.85 27.96
C SER A 101 15.52 -14.86 27.10
N ARG A 102 16.83 -14.88 27.23
CA ARG A 102 17.75 -14.05 26.47
C ARG A 102 18.05 -14.72 25.13
N GLN A 103 17.79 -14.02 24.03
CA GLN A 103 18.02 -14.49 22.68
C GLN A 103 18.98 -13.54 21.96
N ILE A 104 19.93 -14.10 21.22
CA ILE A 104 20.93 -13.36 20.46
C ILE A 104 20.73 -13.65 18.99
N PHE A 105 20.60 -12.60 18.18
CA PHE A 105 20.44 -12.69 16.72
C PHE A 105 21.58 -11.98 16.03
N SER A 106 22.11 -12.57 14.95
CA SER A 106 23.07 -11.86 14.09
C SER A 106 22.33 -10.89 13.17
N LYS A 107 22.99 -9.78 12.83
CA LYS A 107 22.47 -8.80 11.87
C LYS A 107 22.11 -9.45 10.55
N GLU A 108 22.91 -10.38 10.06
CA GLU A 108 22.69 -11.11 8.80
C GLU A 108 21.37 -11.90 8.80
N GLN A 109 21.00 -12.51 9.92
CA GLN A 109 19.73 -13.24 10.07
C GLN A 109 18.51 -12.32 9.96
N LEU A 110 18.67 -11.03 10.23
CA LEU A 110 17.61 -10.04 10.32
C LEU A 110 17.48 -9.14 9.09
N LEU A 111 18.37 -9.29 8.09
CA LEU A 111 18.37 -8.47 6.88
C LEU A 111 17.12 -8.63 5.99
N ARG A 112 16.26 -9.61 6.25
CA ARG A 112 14.97 -9.81 5.58
C ARG A 112 13.77 -9.36 6.40
N GLY A 113 13.98 -8.47 7.33
CA GLY A 113 12.94 -8.07 8.26
C GLY A 113 11.81 -7.25 7.62
N LYS A 114 10.62 -7.43 8.17
CA LYS A 114 9.40 -6.69 7.78
C LYS A 114 9.47 -5.20 8.11
N LEU A 115 10.39 -4.79 9.00
CA LEU A 115 10.54 -3.42 9.45
C LEU A 115 11.68 -2.64 8.78
N LEU A 116 12.38 -3.21 7.79
CA LEU A 116 13.42 -2.49 7.07
C LEU A 116 12.87 -1.20 6.46
N TYR A 117 13.36 -0.06 6.94
CA TYR A 117 12.95 1.25 6.47
C TYR A 117 13.66 1.62 5.17
N LEU A 118 12.90 1.84 4.12
CA LEU A 118 13.42 2.17 2.79
C LEU A 118 12.78 3.46 2.27
N ASP A 119 13.63 4.43 1.98
CA ASP A 119 13.25 5.69 1.35
C ASP A 119 14.36 6.17 0.40
N GLU A 120 14.35 7.45 0.03
CA GLU A 120 15.39 8.03 -0.82
C GLU A 120 16.78 8.02 -0.17
N ASN A 121 16.88 8.02 1.15
CA ASN A 121 18.12 8.08 1.93
C ASN A 121 18.51 6.71 2.53
N HIS A 122 17.55 5.81 2.65
CA HIS A 122 17.75 4.48 3.25
C HIS A 122 17.52 3.41 2.19
N VAL A 123 18.60 2.90 1.66
CA VAL A 123 18.59 1.78 0.69
C VAL A 123 18.67 0.44 1.40
N LEU A 124 18.43 -0.65 0.67
CA LEU A 124 18.64 -1.99 1.21
C LEU A 124 20.07 -2.14 1.72
N PRO A 125 20.28 -2.68 2.94
CA PRO A 125 21.61 -2.96 3.46
C PRO A 125 22.38 -3.91 2.55
N ASP A 126 23.71 -3.70 2.48
CA ASP A 126 24.60 -4.62 1.77
C ASP A 126 24.45 -6.04 2.34
N GLY A 127 24.44 -7.03 1.45
CA GLY A 127 24.24 -8.42 1.82
C GLY A 127 22.78 -8.82 2.06
N THR A 128 21.81 -7.91 1.87
CA THR A 128 20.37 -8.26 1.94
C THR A 128 20.08 -9.35 0.91
N PRO A 129 19.61 -10.54 1.32
CA PRO A 129 19.30 -11.63 0.40
C PRO A 129 18.18 -11.22 -0.56
N ALA A 130 18.21 -11.77 -1.78
CA ALA A 130 17.13 -11.56 -2.75
C ALA A 130 15.75 -11.91 -2.15
N PRO A 131 14.68 -11.15 -2.44
CA PRO A 131 13.36 -11.40 -1.90
C PRO A 131 12.83 -12.76 -2.34
N ASN A 132 12.25 -13.52 -1.39
CA ASN A 132 11.67 -14.82 -1.64
C ASN A 132 10.21 -14.66 -2.08
N THR A 133 10.01 -14.50 -3.37
CA THR A 133 8.72 -14.16 -3.94
C THR A 133 8.05 -15.31 -4.70
N MET A 134 6.73 -15.28 -4.72
CA MET A 134 5.87 -16.21 -5.44
C MET A 134 4.86 -15.43 -6.28
N SER A 135 4.35 -16.00 -7.38
CA SER A 135 3.24 -15.40 -8.12
C SER A 135 2.01 -15.30 -7.22
N ILE A 136 1.47 -14.08 -7.08
CA ILE A 136 0.24 -13.84 -6.30
C ILE A 136 -0.92 -14.62 -6.88
N ALA A 137 -1.08 -14.63 -8.22
CA ALA A 137 -2.15 -15.34 -8.89
C ALA A 137 -2.15 -16.85 -8.59
N ARG A 138 -0.96 -17.47 -8.66
CA ARG A 138 -0.83 -18.92 -8.44
C ARG A 138 -0.94 -19.31 -6.96
N TYR A 139 -0.22 -18.59 -6.09
CA TYR A 139 -0.17 -18.92 -4.66
C TYR A 139 -1.41 -18.46 -3.91
N GLY A 140 -2.00 -17.35 -4.32
CA GLY A 140 -3.26 -16.81 -3.78
C GLY A 140 -4.50 -17.62 -4.19
N ASN A 141 -4.34 -18.63 -5.06
CA ASN A 141 -5.39 -19.57 -5.48
C ASN A 141 -6.71 -18.88 -5.88
N GLY A 142 -6.62 -17.78 -6.66
CA GLY A 142 -7.75 -16.99 -7.10
C GLY A 142 -8.41 -16.09 -6.03
N MET A 143 -7.99 -16.20 -4.77
CA MET A 143 -8.54 -15.36 -3.69
C MET A 143 -8.06 -13.91 -3.75
N VAL A 144 -6.90 -13.67 -4.36
CA VAL A 144 -6.31 -12.33 -4.53
C VAL A 144 -6.31 -11.98 -6.02
N PRO A 145 -7.24 -11.16 -6.49
CA PRO A 145 -7.25 -10.68 -7.86
C PRO A 145 -6.00 -9.84 -8.16
N VAL A 146 -5.45 -9.99 -9.36
CA VAL A 146 -4.27 -9.27 -9.84
C VAL A 146 -4.56 -8.63 -11.18
N ASN A 147 -3.86 -7.54 -11.51
CA ASN A 147 -3.93 -6.95 -12.84
C ASN A 147 -3.08 -7.69 -13.87
N ASP A 148 -2.02 -8.39 -13.38
CA ASP A 148 -1.11 -9.17 -14.21
C ASP A 148 -0.67 -10.43 -13.47
N LEU A 149 -0.62 -11.57 -14.16
CA LEU A 149 -0.27 -12.87 -13.60
C LEU A 149 1.21 -12.99 -13.18
N THR A 150 2.04 -12.07 -13.66
CA THR A 150 3.48 -12.00 -13.34
C THR A 150 3.78 -11.33 -12.00
N ILE A 151 2.78 -10.66 -11.39
CA ILE A 151 2.96 -9.95 -10.12
C ILE A 151 3.34 -10.96 -9.01
N LYS A 152 4.41 -10.63 -8.29
CA LYS A 152 4.99 -11.46 -7.23
C LYS A 152 4.97 -10.75 -5.88
N SER A 153 4.95 -11.52 -4.80
CA SER A 153 5.15 -11.03 -3.43
C SER A 153 5.58 -12.17 -2.51
N GLY A 154 5.91 -11.86 -1.26
CA GLY A 154 6.25 -12.87 -0.25
C GLY A 154 5.07 -13.77 0.11
N LYS A 155 5.37 -15.01 0.48
CA LYS A 155 4.36 -16.01 0.85
C LYS A 155 3.43 -15.54 1.97
N GLU A 156 3.99 -14.90 3.00
CA GLU A 156 3.21 -14.38 4.13
C GLU A 156 2.31 -13.23 3.71
N THR A 157 2.84 -12.30 2.91
CA THR A 157 2.10 -11.18 2.34
C THR A 157 0.91 -11.67 1.52
N ILE A 158 1.09 -12.68 0.67
CA ILE A 158 0.01 -13.25 -0.14
C ILE A 158 -1.07 -13.89 0.74
N ARG A 159 -0.68 -14.61 1.81
CA ARG A 159 -1.65 -15.19 2.77
C ARG A 159 -2.45 -14.12 3.50
N ALA A 160 -1.78 -13.07 3.95
CA ALA A 160 -2.42 -11.93 4.60
C ALA A 160 -3.37 -11.18 3.64
N LEU A 161 -2.95 -10.95 2.39
CA LEU A 161 -3.81 -10.40 1.34
C LEU A 161 -5.06 -11.25 1.09
N ALA A 162 -4.91 -12.57 1.03
CA ALA A 162 -6.05 -13.46 0.81
C ALA A 162 -7.11 -13.32 1.92
N ARG A 163 -6.66 -13.20 3.19
CA ARG A 163 -7.55 -12.94 4.33
C ARG A 163 -8.19 -11.56 4.26
N LEU A 164 -7.43 -10.52 3.94
CA LEU A 164 -7.92 -9.14 3.80
C LEU A 164 -8.97 -9.07 2.68
N PHE A 165 -8.68 -9.62 1.49
CA PHE A 165 -9.61 -9.62 0.37
C PHE A 165 -10.88 -10.44 0.63
N ALA A 166 -10.77 -11.54 1.40
CA ALA A 166 -11.94 -12.30 1.85
C ALA A 166 -12.84 -11.48 2.76
N ALA A 167 -12.26 -10.74 3.72
CA ALA A 167 -12.99 -9.87 4.62
C ALA A 167 -13.65 -8.69 3.88
N LEU A 168 -12.94 -8.07 2.92
CA LEU A 168 -13.50 -7.02 2.09
C LEU A 168 -14.71 -7.50 1.29
N ARG A 169 -14.63 -8.67 0.64
CA ARG A 169 -15.77 -9.26 -0.06
C ARG A 169 -16.93 -9.58 0.89
N GLY A 170 -16.63 -10.13 2.05
CA GLY A 170 -17.64 -10.40 3.09
C GLY A 170 -18.36 -9.15 3.59
N SER A 171 -17.71 -7.99 3.47
CA SER A 171 -18.26 -6.67 3.82
C SER A 171 -18.87 -5.93 2.62
N GLY A 172 -18.98 -6.57 1.45
CA GLY A 172 -19.52 -5.97 0.23
C GLY A 172 -18.56 -5.02 -0.50
N ALA A 173 -17.29 -4.94 -0.08
CA ALA A 173 -16.28 -4.15 -0.75
C ALA A 173 -15.40 -5.02 -1.65
N ASP A 174 -15.82 -5.22 -2.87
CA ASP A 174 -15.09 -5.97 -3.89
C ASP A 174 -14.47 -5.09 -4.99
N GLY A 175 -13.89 -5.73 -6.01
CA GLY A 175 -13.32 -5.06 -7.17
C GLY A 175 -11.87 -4.61 -6.99
N PHE A 176 -11.28 -4.74 -5.83
CA PHE A 176 -9.85 -4.49 -5.63
C PHE A 176 -8.99 -5.52 -6.35
N LYS A 177 -7.84 -5.06 -6.87
CA LYS A 177 -6.82 -5.90 -7.51
C LYS A 177 -5.44 -5.47 -7.10
N VAL A 178 -4.53 -6.41 -6.94
CA VAL A 178 -3.12 -6.07 -6.81
C VAL A 178 -2.60 -5.63 -8.17
N SER A 179 -2.12 -4.39 -8.23
CA SER A 179 -1.59 -3.78 -9.45
C SER A 179 -0.07 -3.91 -9.55
N ARG A 180 0.63 -3.99 -8.42
CA ARG A 180 2.07 -4.22 -8.33
C ARG A 180 2.42 -4.97 -7.05
N GLY A 181 3.53 -5.66 -7.12
CA GLY A 181 4.14 -6.36 -5.98
C GLY A 181 5.64 -6.13 -5.99
N THR A 182 6.39 -7.09 -5.49
CA THR A 182 7.85 -7.03 -5.44
C THR A 182 8.45 -6.90 -6.83
N MET A 183 9.36 -5.95 -6.99
CA MET A 183 10.05 -5.64 -8.24
C MET A 183 11.56 -5.67 -8.03
N THR A 184 12.28 -6.14 -9.04
CA THR A 184 13.73 -5.95 -9.12
C THR A 184 14.07 -4.52 -9.55
N PRO A 185 15.29 -4.02 -9.32
CA PRO A 185 15.71 -2.71 -9.83
C PRO A 185 15.57 -2.58 -11.36
N LEU A 186 15.72 -3.68 -12.10
CA LEU A 186 15.52 -3.71 -13.55
C LEU A 186 14.04 -3.51 -13.91
N GLU A 187 13.14 -4.26 -13.26
CA GLU A 187 11.69 -4.13 -13.46
C GLU A 187 11.19 -2.72 -13.07
N GLN A 188 11.73 -2.13 -12.00
CA GLN A 188 11.45 -0.73 -11.64
C GLN A 188 11.89 0.23 -12.75
N ARG A 189 13.07 0.02 -13.35
CA ARG A 189 13.55 0.83 -14.47
C ARG A 189 12.63 0.73 -15.68
N GLU A 190 12.23 -0.48 -16.05
CA GLU A 190 11.33 -0.72 -17.19
C GLU A 190 9.94 -0.12 -16.94
N TRP A 191 9.39 -0.30 -15.75
CA TRP A 191 8.13 0.32 -15.37
C TRP A 191 8.18 1.84 -15.46
N ARG A 192 9.24 2.44 -14.94
CA ARG A 192 9.47 3.89 -14.98
C ARG A 192 9.59 4.41 -16.41
N LEU A 193 10.29 3.68 -17.29
CA LEU A 193 10.36 3.98 -18.71
C LEU A 193 9.00 3.91 -19.40
N ASN A 194 8.22 2.89 -19.11
CA ASN A 194 6.87 2.74 -19.69
C ASN A 194 5.96 3.85 -19.20
N ARG A 195 6.02 4.22 -17.93
CA ARG A 195 5.25 5.34 -17.37
C ARG A 195 5.60 6.66 -18.06
N PHE A 196 6.89 6.93 -18.26
CA PHE A 196 7.34 8.09 -19.01
C PHE A 196 6.77 8.11 -20.44
N ARG A 197 6.80 6.98 -21.16
CA ARG A 197 6.25 6.91 -22.54
C ARG A 197 4.75 7.23 -22.57
N VAL A 198 3.99 6.73 -21.60
CA VAL A 198 2.55 7.00 -21.50
C VAL A 198 2.31 8.49 -21.24
N LEU A 199 3.04 9.10 -20.30
CA LEU A 199 2.88 10.52 -19.99
C LEU A 199 3.36 11.42 -21.15
N ALA A 200 4.45 11.09 -21.82
CA ALA A 200 4.97 11.84 -22.96
C ALA A 200 4.05 11.82 -24.19
N ALA A 201 3.06 10.92 -24.23
CA ALA A 201 2.05 10.92 -25.29
C ALA A 201 1.03 12.07 -25.15
N SER A 202 0.84 12.63 -23.95
CA SER A 202 -0.17 13.65 -23.65
C SER A 202 0.38 14.92 -22.98
N HIS A 203 1.66 14.93 -22.60
CA HIS A 203 2.34 16.04 -21.91
C HIS A 203 3.66 16.38 -22.60
N SER A 204 4.23 17.55 -22.29
CA SER A 204 5.59 17.87 -22.69
C SER A 204 6.60 16.88 -22.08
N LEU A 205 7.75 16.68 -22.74
CA LEU A 205 8.78 15.77 -22.25
C LEU A 205 9.29 16.13 -20.84
N GLN A 206 9.38 17.43 -20.56
CA GLN A 206 9.79 17.91 -19.25
C GLN A 206 8.74 17.58 -18.19
N GLU A 207 7.47 17.89 -18.45
CA GLU A 207 6.34 17.60 -17.53
C GLU A 207 6.18 16.09 -17.32
N ALA A 208 6.31 15.28 -18.37
CA ALA A 208 6.29 13.83 -18.26
C ALA A 208 7.42 13.31 -17.35
N ALA A 209 8.63 13.86 -17.47
CA ALA A 209 9.77 13.49 -16.64
C ALA A 209 9.54 13.87 -15.17
N GLU A 210 9.03 15.07 -14.90
CA GLU A 210 8.73 15.54 -13.54
C GLU A 210 7.65 14.66 -12.89
N ARG A 211 6.56 14.35 -13.60
CA ARG A 211 5.51 13.46 -13.10
C ARG A 211 6.00 12.05 -12.82
N VAL A 212 6.84 11.49 -13.68
CA VAL A 212 7.44 10.17 -13.44
C VAL A 212 8.27 10.16 -12.15
N LEU A 213 9.02 11.24 -11.88
CA LEU A 213 9.79 11.37 -10.64
C LEU A 213 8.91 11.39 -9.40
N GLN A 214 7.72 11.97 -9.50
CA GLN A 214 6.74 12.01 -8.40
C GLN A 214 5.97 10.71 -8.22
N GLU A 215 5.70 10.00 -9.32
CA GLU A 215 4.82 8.82 -9.32
C GLU A 215 5.58 7.49 -9.14
N THR A 216 6.91 7.49 -9.26
CA THR A 216 7.69 6.24 -9.30
C THR A 216 8.94 6.32 -8.42
N ASP A 217 9.21 5.26 -7.68
CA ASP A 217 10.46 5.12 -6.93
C ASP A 217 11.66 5.09 -7.90
N LYS A 218 12.84 5.55 -7.45
CA LYS A 218 14.08 5.42 -8.22
C LYS A 218 14.47 3.93 -8.28
N PRO A 219 14.98 3.44 -9.42
CA PRO A 219 15.45 2.05 -9.52
C PRO A 219 16.48 1.72 -8.43
N GLY A 220 16.27 0.64 -7.71
CA GLY A 220 17.09 0.26 -6.56
C GLY A 220 16.72 0.93 -5.25
N GLN A 221 15.66 1.73 -5.23
CA GLN A 221 15.13 2.39 -4.04
C GLN A 221 13.64 2.08 -3.87
N GLY A 222 13.14 2.33 -2.65
CA GLY A 222 11.73 2.24 -2.33
C GLY A 222 11.26 0.86 -1.89
N GLU A 223 10.04 0.84 -1.43
CA GLU A 223 9.42 -0.26 -0.70
C GLU A 223 9.13 -1.50 -1.54
N LEU A 224 8.93 -1.35 -2.86
CA LEU A 224 8.64 -2.47 -3.77
C LEU A 224 9.85 -3.38 -4.03
N LEU A 225 11.03 -3.05 -3.52
CA LEU A 225 12.18 -3.95 -3.53
C LEU A 225 12.04 -5.12 -2.55
N GLN A 226 11.09 -5.02 -1.62
CA GLN A 226 10.86 -6.02 -0.60
C GLN A 226 9.63 -6.89 -0.92
N GLU A 227 9.62 -8.09 -0.37
CA GLU A 227 8.54 -9.07 -0.53
C GLU A 227 7.27 -8.72 0.27
N TYR A 228 7.29 -7.60 1.00
CA TYR A 228 6.23 -7.22 1.94
C TYR A 228 5.31 -6.12 1.44
N THR A 229 5.66 -5.43 0.35
CA THR A 229 4.91 -4.29 -0.15
C THR A 229 4.16 -4.62 -1.43
N VAL A 230 2.91 -4.18 -1.51
CA VAL A 230 2.05 -4.32 -2.68
C VAL A 230 1.29 -3.03 -2.96
N GLU A 231 0.96 -2.79 -4.21
CA GLU A 231 0.00 -1.76 -4.59
C GLU A 231 -1.33 -2.40 -4.96
N ILE A 232 -2.39 -1.89 -4.37
CA ILE A 232 -3.76 -2.31 -4.64
C ILE A 232 -4.45 -1.19 -5.42
N SER A 233 -5.03 -1.53 -6.56
CA SER A 233 -5.90 -0.64 -7.33
C SER A 233 -7.36 -0.94 -7.01
N ALA A 234 -8.16 0.12 -7.01
CA ALA A 234 -9.61 0.03 -6.95
C ALA A 234 -10.21 0.35 -8.32
N PRO A 235 -11.45 -0.11 -8.61
CA PRO A 235 -12.20 0.39 -9.75
C PRO A 235 -12.31 1.91 -9.64
N PRO A 236 -12.20 2.65 -10.75
CA PRO A 236 -12.36 4.09 -10.73
C PRO A 236 -13.76 4.41 -10.24
N ASP A 237 -13.84 5.02 -9.06
CA ASP A 237 -15.08 5.60 -8.54
C ASP A 237 -15.04 7.08 -8.92
N ALA A 238 -15.89 7.43 -9.89
CA ALA A 238 -16.07 8.74 -10.50
C ALA A 238 -15.36 9.91 -9.77
N ASN A 239 -14.10 10.17 -10.09
CA ASN A 239 -13.32 11.35 -9.69
C ASN A 239 -12.96 11.52 -8.21
N ARG A 240 -13.15 10.52 -7.34
CA ARG A 240 -12.77 10.60 -5.92
C ARG A 240 -11.47 9.86 -5.63
N PRO A 241 -10.60 10.39 -4.74
CA PRO A 241 -9.49 9.63 -4.18
C PRO A 241 -9.99 8.35 -3.49
N LEU A 242 -9.18 7.29 -3.49
CA LEU A 242 -9.58 6.00 -2.89
C LEU A 242 -10.04 6.15 -1.44
N GLU A 243 -9.35 6.94 -0.65
CA GLU A 243 -9.63 7.22 0.76
C GLU A 243 -10.97 7.92 1.02
N GLU A 244 -11.52 8.60 0.00
CA GLU A 244 -12.83 9.23 0.08
C GLU A 244 -13.98 8.31 -0.33
N THR A 245 -13.66 7.15 -0.91
CA THR A 245 -14.67 6.16 -1.27
C THR A 245 -15.00 5.25 -0.09
N PRO A 246 -16.25 4.80 0.09
CA PRO A 246 -16.60 3.88 1.17
C PRO A 246 -15.80 2.58 1.13
N ARG A 247 -15.56 2.04 -0.06
CA ARG A 247 -14.74 0.82 -0.25
C ARG A 247 -13.30 1.06 0.17
N GLY A 248 -12.72 2.20 -0.21
CA GLY A 248 -11.35 2.56 0.13
C GLY A 248 -11.18 2.78 1.62
N ARG A 249 -12.12 3.50 2.26
CA ARG A 249 -12.11 3.66 3.73
C ARG A 249 -12.17 2.32 4.44
N LEU A 250 -13.03 1.41 3.98
CA LEU A 250 -13.13 0.06 4.54
C LEU A 250 -11.83 -0.74 4.38
N LEU A 251 -11.19 -0.67 3.21
CA LEU A 251 -9.87 -1.28 2.99
C LEU A 251 -8.84 -0.76 4.00
N LEU A 252 -8.73 0.57 4.16
CA LEU A 252 -7.77 1.20 5.06
C LEU A 252 -8.05 0.86 6.53
N GLN A 253 -9.32 0.76 6.93
CA GLN A 253 -9.73 0.39 8.28
C GLN A 253 -9.51 -1.09 8.61
N LEU A 254 -9.61 -1.99 7.63
CA LEU A 254 -9.41 -3.41 7.83
C LEU A 254 -7.95 -3.85 7.71
N ALA A 255 -7.14 -3.13 6.95
CA ALA A 255 -5.78 -3.52 6.59
C ALA A 255 -4.92 -3.94 7.79
N TRP A 256 -4.95 -3.17 8.87
CA TRP A 256 -4.14 -3.42 10.06
C TRP A 256 -4.45 -4.76 10.76
N ARG A 257 -5.71 -5.22 10.71
CA ARG A 257 -6.12 -6.52 11.30
C ARG A 257 -5.46 -7.71 10.63
N TYR A 258 -4.99 -7.50 9.40
CA TYR A 258 -4.28 -8.50 8.61
C TYR A 258 -2.79 -8.21 8.47
N GLY A 259 -2.27 -7.32 9.33
CA GLY A 259 -0.86 -7.00 9.40
C GLY A 259 -0.36 -5.98 8.37
N PHE A 260 -1.27 -5.25 7.71
CA PHE A 260 -0.90 -4.22 6.73
C PHE A 260 -0.97 -2.82 7.31
N VAL A 261 -0.05 -1.98 6.85
CA VAL A 261 -0.05 -0.54 7.09
C VAL A 261 -0.03 0.20 5.76
N THR A 262 -0.60 1.40 5.74
CA THR A 262 -0.60 2.25 4.55
C THR A 262 0.73 2.98 4.45
N VAL A 263 1.38 2.84 3.29
CA VAL A 263 2.61 3.60 2.96
C VAL A 263 2.25 4.89 2.23
N SER A 264 1.38 4.77 1.21
CA SER A 264 0.90 5.91 0.45
C SER A 264 -0.45 5.60 -0.18
N THR A 265 -1.22 6.66 -0.42
CA THR A 265 -2.48 6.60 -1.17
C THR A 265 -2.33 7.35 -2.49
N SER A 266 -3.06 6.93 -3.49
CA SER A 266 -3.19 7.59 -4.77
C SER A 266 -4.65 7.64 -5.17
N ARG A 267 -4.99 8.39 -6.22
CA ARG A 267 -6.38 8.54 -6.65
C ARG A 267 -7.12 7.21 -6.83
N ASN A 268 -6.46 6.20 -7.39
CA ASN A 268 -7.08 4.92 -7.74
C ASN A 268 -6.43 3.73 -7.04
N GLY A 269 -5.68 3.96 -5.96
CA GLY A 269 -4.97 2.86 -5.32
C GLY A 269 -4.31 3.24 -4.01
N VAL A 270 -3.78 2.23 -3.37
CA VAL A 270 -3.04 2.33 -2.11
C VAL A 270 -1.84 1.40 -2.15
N ARG A 271 -0.71 1.87 -1.62
CA ARG A 271 0.46 1.03 -1.34
C ARG A 271 0.35 0.57 0.10
N LEU A 272 0.25 -0.74 0.29
CA LEU A 272 0.20 -1.39 1.58
C LEU A 272 1.49 -2.17 1.83
N ARG A 273 2.00 -2.07 3.06
CA ARG A 273 3.13 -2.85 3.53
C ARG A 273 2.67 -3.84 4.61
N TYR A 274 3.06 -5.10 4.46
CA TYR A 274 2.88 -6.13 5.47
C TYR A 274 3.99 -6.04 6.52
N VAL A 275 3.66 -5.63 7.71
CA VAL A 275 4.58 -5.52 8.86
C VAL A 275 4.29 -6.57 9.94
N GLY A 276 3.30 -7.45 9.71
CA GLY A 276 2.80 -8.39 10.72
C GLY A 276 1.71 -7.77 11.60
N GLU A 277 0.86 -8.63 12.16
CA GLU A 277 -0.34 -8.18 12.91
C GLU A 277 0.02 -7.36 14.15
N ALA A 278 1.08 -7.73 14.87
CA ALA A 278 1.51 -7.05 16.08
C ALA A 278 1.93 -5.59 15.81
N HIS A 279 2.79 -5.37 14.80
CA HIS A 279 3.28 -4.05 14.45
C HIS A 279 2.17 -3.18 13.83
N ALA A 280 1.33 -3.77 12.96
CA ALA A 280 0.20 -3.05 12.37
C ALA A 280 -0.83 -2.61 13.43
N ALA A 281 -1.13 -3.49 14.40
CA ALA A 281 -1.98 -3.15 15.53
C ALA A 281 -1.38 -2.02 16.38
N ALA A 282 -0.06 -2.08 16.67
CA ALA A 282 0.63 -1.06 17.43
C ALA A 282 0.57 0.31 16.74
N MET A 283 0.89 0.37 15.44
CA MET A 283 0.82 1.60 14.67
C MET A 283 -0.59 2.20 14.67
N THR A 284 -1.61 1.34 14.52
CA THR A 284 -3.02 1.78 14.53
C THR A 284 -3.47 2.27 15.90
N CYS A 285 -3.12 1.57 16.98
CA CYS A 285 -3.44 1.98 18.34
C CYS A 285 -2.79 3.31 18.74
N LEU A 286 -1.54 3.51 18.29
CA LEU A 286 -0.76 4.71 18.60
C LEU A 286 -1.06 5.87 17.64
N GLY A 287 -1.71 5.59 16.50
CA GLY A 287 -1.98 6.60 15.45
C GLY A 287 -0.72 7.06 14.73
N LEU A 288 0.30 6.20 14.63
CA LEU A 288 1.60 6.52 14.06
C LEU A 288 1.76 5.98 12.63
N ASN A 289 2.41 6.73 11.76
CA ASN A 289 2.91 6.21 10.50
C ASN A 289 4.16 5.34 10.72
N PHE A 290 4.67 4.71 9.66
CA PHE A 290 5.76 3.75 9.79
C PHE A 290 7.07 4.36 10.34
N ALA A 291 7.46 5.55 9.88
CA ALA A 291 8.66 6.24 10.36
C ALA A 291 8.52 6.69 11.83
N GLU A 292 7.38 7.29 12.16
CA GLU A 292 7.05 7.70 13.54
C GLU A 292 7.02 6.50 14.48
N TYR A 293 6.51 5.37 14.02
CA TYR A 293 6.47 4.14 14.80
C TYR A 293 7.87 3.58 15.11
N LEU A 294 8.78 3.58 14.13
CA LEU A 294 10.16 3.18 14.39
C LEU A 294 10.85 4.11 15.40
N ALA A 295 10.66 5.43 15.24
CA ALA A 295 11.17 6.41 16.21
C ALA A 295 10.58 6.18 17.62
N PHE A 296 9.28 5.89 17.73
CA PHE A 296 8.62 5.53 18.97
C PHE A 296 9.25 4.27 19.61
N LEU A 297 9.50 3.21 18.85
CA LEU A 297 10.14 1.99 19.34
C LEU A 297 11.58 2.26 19.82
N HIS A 298 12.32 3.13 19.13
CA HIS A 298 13.66 3.53 19.55
C HIS A 298 13.66 4.28 20.88
N GLN A 299 12.63 5.07 21.14
CA GLN A 299 12.50 5.82 22.39
C GLN A 299 12.04 4.93 23.55
N HIS A 300 10.95 4.19 23.36
CA HIS A 300 10.27 3.46 24.43
C HIS A 300 10.79 2.05 24.70
N ARG A 301 11.51 1.47 23.72
CA ARG A 301 12.19 0.17 23.81
C ARG A 301 11.28 -1.05 23.93
N GLN A 302 10.08 -0.89 24.44
CA GLN A 302 9.10 -1.97 24.59
C GLN A 302 7.68 -1.41 24.69
N VAL A 303 6.72 -2.16 24.21
CA VAL A 303 5.30 -1.80 24.29
C VAL A 303 4.42 -3.04 24.24
N MET A 304 3.37 -3.04 25.04
CA MET A 304 2.29 -4.02 25.05
C MET A 304 1.05 -3.36 24.44
N ILE A 305 0.49 -3.97 23.42
CA ILE A 305 -0.71 -3.50 22.73
C ILE A 305 -1.82 -4.53 22.89
N ARG A 306 -3.03 -4.09 23.28
CA ARG A 306 -4.21 -4.96 23.42
C ARG A 306 -5.35 -4.41 22.56
N PRO A 307 -5.38 -4.68 21.26
CA PRO A 307 -6.36 -4.08 20.36
C PRO A 307 -7.80 -4.59 20.60
N THR A 308 -7.98 -5.82 21.10
CA THR A 308 -9.29 -6.48 21.23
C THR A 308 -9.54 -7.09 22.61
N GLY A 309 -8.76 -6.76 23.62
CA GLY A 309 -8.94 -7.22 25.00
C GLY A 309 -8.38 -8.62 25.30
N GLU A 310 -8.64 -9.62 24.45
CA GLU A 310 -8.22 -11.01 24.66
C GLU A 310 -6.82 -11.32 24.11
N VAL A 311 -6.42 -10.65 23.02
CA VAL A 311 -5.13 -10.82 22.38
C VAL A 311 -4.26 -9.63 22.67
N GLY A 312 -3.08 -9.87 23.21
CA GLY A 312 -2.05 -8.87 23.41
C GLY A 312 -0.86 -9.11 22.50
N TYR A 313 -0.22 -8.03 22.08
CA TYR A 313 1.03 -8.05 21.34
C TYR A 313 2.12 -7.42 22.20
N TRP A 314 3.17 -8.16 22.49
CA TRP A 314 4.37 -7.65 23.14
C TRP A 314 5.43 -7.37 22.09
N ILE A 315 5.95 -6.15 22.11
CA ILE A 315 6.96 -5.69 21.14
C ILE A 315 8.14 -5.15 21.93
N VAL A 316 9.34 -5.62 21.58
CA VAL A 316 10.62 -5.22 22.20
C VAL A 316 11.53 -4.70 21.10
N CYS A 317 12.22 -3.59 21.34
CA CYS A 317 13.19 -2.99 20.42
C CYS A 317 14.51 -2.73 21.15
N ARG A 318 15.64 -3.11 20.55
CA ARG A 318 16.99 -2.88 21.08
C ARG A 318 17.94 -2.43 19.99
N PRO A 319 18.94 -1.60 20.34
CA PRO A 319 19.99 -1.21 19.41
C PRO A 319 20.84 -2.42 19.03
N VAL A 320 21.26 -2.47 17.77
CA VAL A 320 22.21 -3.45 17.27
C VAL A 320 23.62 -3.06 17.74
N GLN A 321 24.33 -3.98 18.38
CA GLN A 321 25.70 -3.78 18.86
C GLN A 321 26.67 -4.56 17.95
N GLY A 322 27.39 -3.83 17.09
CA GLY A 322 28.22 -4.45 16.08
C GLY A 322 27.38 -5.30 15.11
N ASN A 323 27.57 -6.62 15.14
CA ASN A 323 26.85 -7.56 14.28
C ASN A 323 25.74 -8.35 15.01
N TYR A 324 25.43 -8.01 16.26
CA TYR A 324 24.47 -8.76 17.06
C TYR A 324 23.46 -7.86 17.75
N VAL A 325 22.30 -8.39 18.01
CA VAL A 325 21.29 -7.80 18.90
C VAL A 325 20.86 -8.83 19.94
N GLU A 326 20.72 -8.39 21.15
CA GLU A 326 20.23 -9.18 22.25
C GLU A 326 18.82 -8.72 22.64
N LEU A 327 17.90 -9.68 22.67
CA LEU A 327 16.50 -9.46 23.00
C LEU A 327 16.08 -10.37 24.15
N SER A 328 15.38 -9.81 25.14
CA SER A 328 14.73 -10.57 26.20
C SER A 328 13.29 -10.86 25.77
N LEU A 329 12.99 -12.13 25.55
CA LEU A 329 11.77 -12.55 24.88
C LEU A 329 10.97 -13.52 25.76
N PRO A 330 9.62 -13.40 25.89
CA PRO A 330 8.78 -14.34 26.63
C PRO A 330 8.96 -15.79 26.15
N GLU A 331 9.12 -16.70 27.09
CA GLU A 331 9.29 -18.12 26.82
C GLU A 331 8.01 -18.74 26.24
N GLY A 332 8.19 -19.70 25.32
CA GLY A 332 7.07 -20.41 24.71
C GLY A 332 6.25 -19.61 23.68
N ALA A 333 6.57 -18.33 23.45
CA ALA A 333 5.94 -17.52 22.41
C ALA A 333 6.65 -17.68 21.08
N ALA A 334 5.88 -17.61 19.99
CA ALA A 334 6.44 -17.50 18.63
C ALA A 334 6.82 -16.03 18.35
N TRP A 335 8.02 -15.83 17.84
CA TRP A 335 8.60 -14.52 17.61
C TRP A 335 8.70 -14.17 16.15
N GLU A 336 8.44 -12.91 15.84
CA GLU A 336 8.88 -12.27 14.61
C GLU A 336 9.94 -11.24 14.97
N VAL A 337 11.15 -11.38 14.42
CA VAL A 337 12.25 -10.45 14.67
C VAL A 337 12.66 -9.79 13.35
N SER A 338 12.86 -8.48 13.39
CA SER A 338 13.20 -7.68 12.22
C SER A 338 14.23 -6.61 12.55
N LEU A 339 15.18 -6.41 11.66
CA LEU A 339 15.99 -5.20 11.60
C LEU A 339 15.15 -4.04 11.02
N ASP A 340 15.42 -2.80 11.44
CA ASP A 340 14.77 -1.61 10.91
C ASP A 340 15.61 -0.77 9.94
N ASN A 341 16.86 -1.17 9.72
CA ASN A 341 17.83 -0.44 8.92
C ASN A 341 18.25 0.95 9.48
N LEU A 342 17.81 1.28 10.71
CA LEU A 342 18.16 2.52 11.42
C LEU A 342 19.04 2.25 12.64
N GLY A 343 19.59 1.04 12.76
CA GLY A 343 20.48 0.61 13.81
C GLY A 343 19.79 -0.13 14.96
N TYR A 344 18.52 -0.52 14.82
CA TYR A 344 17.78 -1.27 15.82
C TYR A 344 17.18 -2.54 15.22
N ALA A 345 16.85 -3.46 16.13
CA ALA A 345 16.01 -4.62 15.81
C ALA A 345 14.83 -4.68 16.77
N ALA A 346 13.68 -5.04 16.26
CA ALA A 346 12.48 -5.24 17.03
C ALA A 346 11.98 -6.67 16.89
N ALA A 347 11.51 -7.22 18.02
CA ALA A 347 10.81 -8.49 18.08
C ALA A 347 9.38 -8.28 18.54
N ALA A 348 8.45 -9.02 17.94
CA ALA A 348 7.06 -9.01 18.33
C ALA A 348 6.53 -10.43 18.53
N CYS A 349 5.67 -10.60 19.53
CA CYS A 349 4.95 -11.84 19.76
C CYS A 349 3.49 -11.60 20.14
N THR A 350 2.67 -12.63 19.96
CA THR A 350 1.31 -12.69 20.45
C THR A 350 1.27 -13.32 21.83
N LEU A 351 0.67 -12.65 22.80
CA LEU A 351 0.41 -13.16 24.14
C LEU A 351 -1.09 -13.38 24.31
N LYS A 352 -1.46 -14.56 24.83
CA LYS A 352 -2.82 -14.76 25.34
C LYS A 352 -2.88 -14.10 26.72
N VAL A 353 -3.63 -13.03 26.80
CA VAL A 353 -3.87 -12.35 28.08
C VAL A 353 -5.13 -12.96 28.67
N THR A 354 -4.98 -13.88 29.62
CA THR A 354 -6.10 -14.26 30.48
C THR A 354 -6.53 -13.02 31.23
N SER A 355 -7.74 -12.53 30.93
CA SER A 355 -8.36 -11.47 31.73
C SER A 355 -8.57 -12.03 33.16
N THR A 356 -7.62 -11.81 34.02
CA THR A 356 -7.95 -11.81 35.45
C THR A 356 -8.71 -10.50 35.69
N PRO A 357 -10.00 -10.52 36.05
CA PRO A 357 -10.69 -9.30 36.40
C PRO A 357 -10.01 -8.71 37.65
N PRO A 358 -9.93 -7.38 37.77
CA PRO A 358 -9.40 -6.72 38.97
C PRO A 358 -10.20 -7.07 40.23
#